data_939778aaec4e1569feb52f4ff52a9264
#
_entry.id   939778aaec4e1569feb52f4ff52a9264
#
_cell.length_a   1.000
_cell.length_b   1.000
_cell.length_c   1.000
_cell.angle_alpha   90.00
_cell.angle_beta   90.00
_cell.angle_gamma   90.00
#
_symmetry.space_group_name_H-M   'P 1'
#
loop_
_entity.id
_entity.type
_entity.pdbx_description
1 polymer ?
#
loop_
_entity_poly.entity_id
_entity_poly.type
_entity_poly.pdbx_seq_one_letter_code
_entity_poly.pdbx_strand_id
1 'polypeptide(L)'
;MLENSYKTPCGCIHYFVNIIDKQKITLVFLPGLTADHRLFEKQTEYFEKKQNVFVWDAPSHALSRPFTNNYSLSDVAEWLYEILAKEEIYNPIIIGQSMGGYLAQMYMELYPDKI
;
A
#
# COMPACT_ATOMS: atom_id res chain seq x y z
N MET A 1 13.47 -5.64 2.17
CA MET A 1 12.60 -4.71 1.43
C MET A 1 13.11 -3.29 1.62
N LEU A 2 12.98 -2.47 0.60
CA LEU A 2 13.40 -1.08 0.67
C LEU A 2 12.30 -0.24 1.31
N GLU A 3 12.67 0.59 2.28
CA GLU A 3 11.75 1.56 2.88
C GLU A 3 11.71 2.83 2.04
N ASN A 4 10.52 3.37 1.82
CA ASN A 4 10.35 4.61 1.09
C ASN A 4 9.19 5.40 1.70
N SER A 5 8.96 6.60 1.22
CA SER A 5 7.87 7.42 1.72
C SER A 5 7.27 8.25 0.60
N TYR A 6 6.01 8.66 0.80
CA TYR A 6 5.27 9.49 -0.14
C TYR A 6 4.63 10.64 0.63
N LYS A 7 4.93 11.86 0.20
CA LYS A 7 4.43 13.06 0.88
C LYS A 7 3.05 13.44 0.34
N THR A 8 2.10 13.62 1.27
CA THR A 8 0.76 14.13 0.96
C THR A 8 0.55 15.48 1.67
N PRO A 9 -0.52 16.22 1.34
CA PRO A 9 -0.83 17.44 2.09
C PRO A 9 -1.11 17.20 3.59
N CYS A 10 -1.45 15.97 3.98
CA CYS A 10 -1.81 15.63 5.35
C CYS A 10 -0.67 14.97 6.14
N GLY A 11 0.38 14.52 5.48
CA GLY A 11 1.50 13.85 6.12
C GLY A 11 2.22 12.92 5.17
N CYS A 12 3.21 12.19 5.66
CA CYS A 12 3.99 11.25 4.86
C CYS A 12 3.53 9.82 5.09
N ILE A 13 3.36 9.09 4.01
CA ILE A 13 3.02 7.66 4.04
C ILE A 13 4.32 6.87 3.87
N HIS A 14 4.61 5.99 4.82
CA HIS A 14 5.76 5.10 4.76
C HIS A 14 5.35 3.75 4.21
N TYR A 15 6.17 3.19 3.34
CA TYR A 15 5.90 1.89 2.76
C TYR A 15 7.20 1.14 2.49
N PHE A 16 7.05 -0.15 2.26
CA PHE A 16 8.16 -1.06 2.01
C PHE A 16 7.88 -1.79 0.71
N VAL A 17 8.87 -1.86 -0.16
CA VAL A 17 8.70 -2.41 -1.49
C VAL A 17 9.92 -3.23 -1.89
N ASN A 18 9.69 -4.33 -2.60
CA ASN A 18 10.74 -5.13 -3.19
C ASN A 18 10.31 -5.57 -4.59
N ILE A 19 10.90 -4.96 -5.61
CA ILE A 19 10.57 -5.22 -7.00
C ILE A 19 11.70 -6.04 -7.61
N ILE A 20 11.40 -7.29 -7.96
CA ILE A 20 12.39 -8.18 -8.59
C ILE A 20 12.27 -8.16 -10.12
N ASP A 21 11.09 -7.85 -10.65
CA ASP A 21 10.84 -7.77 -12.09
C ASP A 21 9.61 -6.91 -12.32
N LYS A 22 9.78 -5.75 -12.95
CA LYS A 22 8.68 -4.79 -13.16
C LYS A 22 7.54 -5.35 -14.00
N GLN A 23 7.79 -6.38 -14.78
CA GLN A 23 6.76 -6.99 -15.63
C GLN A 23 5.93 -8.03 -14.89
N LYS A 24 6.36 -8.46 -13.72
CA LYS A 24 5.61 -9.41 -12.89
C LYS A 24 4.55 -8.69 -12.08
N ILE A 25 3.59 -9.47 -11.59
CA ILE A 25 2.57 -8.95 -10.66
C ILE A 25 3.24 -8.50 -9.36
N THR A 26 2.59 -7.57 -8.68
CA THR A 26 3.02 -7.11 -7.37
C THR A 26 1.92 -7.40 -6.36
N LEU A 27 2.28 -8.10 -5.28
CA LEU A 27 1.36 -8.33 -4.16
C LEU A 27 1.38 -7.08 -3.28
N VAL A 28 0.24 -6.42 -3.17
CA VAL A 28 0.08 -5.18 -2.42
C VAL A 28 -0.72 -5.49 -1.15
N PHE A 29 -0.05 -5.45 -0.01
CA PHE A 29 -0.64 -5.78 1.29
C PHE A 29 -1.06 -4.51 2.01
N LEU A 30 -2.34 -4.44 2.38
CA LEU A 30 -2.92 -3.29 3.06
C LEU A 30 -3.38 -3.67 4.46
N PRO A 31 -2.60 -3.36 5.51
CA PRO A 31 -2.97 -3.66 6.89
C PRO A 31 -4.22 -2.89 7.33
N GLY A 32 -4.97 -3.47 8.25
CA GLY A 32 -6.17 -2.87 8.77
C GLY A 32 -5.94 -1.86 9.87
N LEU A 33 -7.03 -1.39 10.44
CA LEU A 33 -7.02 -0.40 11.53
C LEU A 33 -6.23 -0.94 12.72
N THR A 34 -5.38 -0.10 13.30
CA THR A 34 -4.48 -0.41 14.41
C THR A 34 -3.36 -1.41 14.09
N ALA A 35 -3.30 -1.91 12.86
CA ALA A 35 -2.20 -2.75 12.40
C ALA A 35 -1.19 -1.92 11.61
N ASP A 36 -0.04 -2.50 11.32
CA ASP A 36 0.99 -1.87 10.50
C ASP A 36 1.60 -2.90 9.54
N HIS A 37 2.69 -2.51 8.86
CA HIS A 37 3.34 -3.38 7.87
C HIS A 37 3.73 -4.75 8.45
N ARG A 38 3.96 -4.86 9.76
CA ARG A 38 4.38 -6.11 10.40
C ARG A 38 3.28 -7.16 10.43
N LEU A 39 2.02 -6.76 10.23
CA LEU A 39 0.91 -7.72 10.13
C LEU A 39 1.17 -8.78 9.07
N PHE A 40 1.80 -8.37 7.96
CA PHE A 40 2.07 -9.24 6.82
C PHE A 40 3.53 -9.70 6.75
N GLU A 41 4.27 -9.61 7.86
CA GLU A 41 5.70 -9.91 7.88
C GLU A 41 6.02 -11.30 7.33
N LYS A 42 5.26 -12.31 7.75
CA LYS A 42 5.48 -13.69 7.28
C LYS A 42 5.19 -13.83 5.78
N GLN A 43 4.14 -13.17 5.31
CA GLN A 43 3.78 -13.20 3.90
C GLN A 43 4.82 -12.47 3.05
N THR A 44 5.26 -11.30 3.48
CA THR A 44 6.27 -10.54 2.73
C THR A 44 7.61 -11.28 2.70
N GLU A 45 8.02 -11.89 3.81
CA GLU A 45 9.24 -12.70 3.85
C GLU A 45 9.17 -13.89 2.90
N TYR A 46 8.00 -14.54 2.84
CA TYR A 46 7.83 -15.70 1.98
C TYR A 46 7.88 -15.32 0.49
N PHE A 47 7.20 -14.23 0.12
CA PHE A 47 7.03 -13.88 -1.29
C PHE A 47 8.10 -12.96 -1.86
N GLU A 48 8.87 -12.25 -1.03
CA GLU A 48 9.78 -11.21 -1.53
C GLU A 48 10.85 -11.72 -2.49
N LYS A 49 11.19 -13.01 -2.43
CA LYS A 49 12.16 -13.62 -3.34
C LYS A 49 11.53 -14.19 -4.60
N LYS A 50 10.21 -14.30 -4.63
CA LYS A 50 9.46 -14.96 -5.72
C LYS A 50 8.61 -14.00 -6.52
N GLN A 51 8.07 -12.97 -5.88
CA GLN A 51 7.16 -12.01 -6.47
C GLN A 51 7.56 -10.61 -6.02
N ASN A 52 7.08 -9.60 -6.74
CA ASN A 52 7.16 -8.23 -6.23
C ASN A 52 6.20 -8.11 -5.05
N VAL A 53 6.65 -7.43 -4.00
CA VAL A 53 5.82 -7.21 -2.81
C VAL A 53 5.84 -5.74 -2.41
N PHE A 54 4.72 -5.29 -1.88
CA PHE A 54 4.53 -3.94 -1.37
C PHE A 54 3.68 -4.04 -0.10
N VAL A 55 4.07 -3.33 0.94
CA VAL A 55 3.26 -3.17 2.15
C VAL A 55 3.48 -1.78 2.69
N TRP A 56 2.43 -1.17 3.21
CA TRP A 56 2.54 0.16 3.77
C TRP A 56 2.07 0.23 5.21
N ASP A 57 2.45 1.31 5.87
CA ASP A 57 1.76 1.78 7.07
C ASP A 57 0.72 2.78 6.60
N ALA A 58 -0.55 2.47 6.80
CA ALA A 58 -1.65 3.32 6.34
C ALA A 58 -1.54 4.74 6.92
N PRO A 59 -2.13 5.75 6.29
CA PRO A 59 -2.15 7.09 6.86
C PRO A 59 -2.58 7.07 8.33
N SER A 60 -1.88 7.80 9.19
CA SER A 60 -2.10 7.89 10.63
C SER A 60 -1.71 6.64 11.43
N HIS A 61 -1.03 5.68 10.81
CA HIS A 61 -0.57 4.46 11.48
C HIS A 61 0.94 4.36 11.49
N ALA A 62 1.48 3.85 12.58
CA ALA A 62 2.91 3.51 12.75
C ALA A 62 3.84 4.60 12.19
N LEU A 63 4.69 4.26 11.21
CA LEU A 63 5.65 5.19 10.62
C LEU A 63 4.99 6.30 9.79
N SER A 64 3.72 6.13 9.40
CA SER A 64 2.95 7.15 8.69
C SER A 64 2.28 8.14 9.66
N ARG A 65 2.92 8.41 10.79
CA ARG A 65 2.53 9.45 11.75
C ARG A 65 3.66 10.46 11.88
N PRO A 66 3.37 11.74 12.16
CA PRO A 66 2.05 12.34 12.34
C PRO A 66 1.31 12.53 11.02
N PHE A 67 -0.02 12.56 11.10
CA PHE A 67 -0.88 12.69 9.93
C PHE A 67 -2.16 13.41 10.36
N THR A 68 -2.62 14.39 9.58
CA THR A 68 -3.87 15.09 9.93
C THR A 68 -5.07 14.22 9.53
N ASN A 69 -6.20 14.41 10.20
CA ASN A 69 -7.36 13.53 10.04
C ASN A 69 -8.42 14.05 9.05
N ASN A 70 -8.12 15.07 8.26
CA ASN A 70 -9.07 15.66 7.33
C ASN A 70 -8.94 15.05 5.93
N TYR A 71 -9.02 13.73 5.84
CA TYR A 71 -8.99 13.01 4.59
C TYR A 71 -10.05 11.91 4.59
N SER A 72 -10.49 11.53 3.39
CA SER A 72 -11.47 10.49 3.18
C SER A 72 -10.83 9.19 2.70
N LEU A 73 -11.61 8.11 2.67
CA LEU A 73 -11.14 6.83 2.13
C LEU A 73 -10.76 6.97 0.65
N SER A 74 -11.50 7.80 -0.11
CA SER A 74 -11.15 8.03 -1.51
C SER A 74 -9.82 8.77 -1.66
N ASP A 75 -9.49 9.67 -0.73
CA ASP A 75 -8.17 10.31 -0.72
C ASP A 75 -7.07 9.27 -0.51
N VAL A 76 -7.29 8.35 0.42
CA VAL A 76 -6.32 7.28 0.70
C VAL A 76 -6.12 6.39 -0.52
N ALA A 77 -7.20 6.06 -1.22
CA ALA A 77 -7.12 5.26 -2.45
C ALA A 77 -6.35 6.00 -3.54
N GLU A 78 -6.55 7.31 -3.67
CA GLU A 78 -5.81 8.13 -4.62
C GLU A 78 -4.32 8.16 -4.29
N TRP A 79 -3.98 8.32 -3.02
CA TRP A 79 -2.58 8.29 -2.60
C TRP A 79 -1.94 6.93 -2.87
N LEU A 80 -2.66 5.84 -2.63
CA LEU A 80 -2.16 4.51 -2.97
C LEU A 80 -1.90 4.40 -4.47
N TYR A 81 -2.82 4.87 -5.29
CA TYR A 81 -2.65 4.87 -6.75
C TYR A 81 -1.39 5.64 -7.15
N GLU A 82 -1.18 6.83 -6.57
CA GLU A 82 -0.01 7.66 -6.87
C GLU A 82 1.29 6.98 -6.44
N ILE A 83 1.29 6.31 -5.27
CA ILE A 83 2.45 5.56 -4.80
C ILE A 83 2.79 4.41 -5.75
N LEU A 84 1.77 3.63 -6.14
CA LEU A 84 2.00 2.52 -7.05
C LEU A 84 2.50 2.99 -8.41
N ALA A 85 2.01 4.13 -8.90
CA ALA A 85 2.49 4.72 -10.14
C ALA A 85 3.95 5.19 -10.01
N LYS A 86 4.29 5.80 -8.88
CA LYS A 86 5.67 6.25 -8.59
C LYS A 86 6.64 5.06 -8.61
N GLU A 87 6.23 3.92 -8.07
CA GLU A 87 7.06 2.72 -8.03
C GLU A 87 6.94 1.88 -9.31
N GLU A 88 6.19 2.36 -10.31
CA GLU A 88 5.99 1.68 -11.57
C GLU A 88 5.36 0.29 -11.40
N ILE A 89 4.41 0.20 -10.46
CA ILE A 89 3.66 -1.02 -10.21
C ILE A 89 2.36 -0.97 -11.04
N TYR A 90 2.32 -1.72 -12.12
CA TYR A 90 1.21 -1.66 -13.08
C TYR A 90 0.29 -2.87 -13.04
N ASN A 91 0.69 -3.94 -12.35
CA ASN A 91 -0.09 -5.18 -12.24
C ASN A 91 -0.26 -5.56 -10.77
N PRO A 92 -0.95 -4.74 -9.95
CA PRO A 92 -1.11 -5.04 -8.54
C PRO A 92 -2.20 -6.08 -8.29
N ILE A 93 -1.94 -6.97 -7.32
CA ILE A 93 -2.96 -7.78 -6.67
C ILE A 93 -3.08 -7.20 -5.27
N ILE A 94 -4.24 -6.67 -4.94
CA ILE A 94 -4.44 -5.95 -3.69
C ILE A 94 -5.05 -6.88 -2.65
N ILE A 95 -4.36 -6.99 -1.51
CA ILE A 95 -4.74 -7.87 -0.40
C ILE A 95 -4.96 -6.98 0.81
N GLY A 96 -6.22 -6.79 1.18
CA GLY A 96 -6.61 -5.93 2.29
C GLY A 96 -7.14 -6.72 3.46
N GLN A 97 -6.74 -6.32 4.67
CA GLN A 97 -7.23 -6.91 5.91
C GLN A 97 -8.09 -5.88 6.63
N SER A 98 -9.36 -6.22 6.95
CA SER A 98 -10.28 -5.34 7.67
C SER A 98 -10.42 -3.98 6.95
N MET A 99 -10.02 -2.87 7.55
CA MET A 99 -10.06 -1.54 6.92
C MET A 99 -9.31 -1.53 5.59
N GLY A 100 -8.21 -2.28 5.48
CA GLY A 100 -7.50 -2.44 4.22
C GLY A 100 -8.34 -3.09 3.14
N GLY A 101 -9.30 -3.95 3.52
CA GLY A 101 -10.27 -4.53 2.59
C GLY A 101 -11.22 -3.49 2.03
N TYR A 102 -11.70 -2.57 2.85
CA TYR A 102 -12.54 -1.45 2.38
C TYR A 102 -11.75 -0.55 1.44
N LEU A 103 -10.49 -0.30 1.75
CA LEU A 103 -9.62 0.48 0.87
C LEU A 103 -9.42 -0.22 -0.46
N ALA A 104 -9.23 -1.54 -0.45
CA ALA A 104 -9.10 -2.31 -1.68
C ALA A 104 -10.35 -2.18 -2.56
N GLN A 105 -11.54 -2.22 -1.95
CA GLN A 105 -12.80 -2.02 -2.67
C GLN A 105 -12.90 -0.61 -3.27
N MET A 106 -12.54 0.41 -2.50
CA MET A 106 -12.55 1.79 -2.98
C MET A 106 -11.58 1.96 -4.14
N TYR A 107 -10.39 1.36 -4.03
CA TYR A 107 -9.40 1.40 -5.10
C TYR A 107 -9.93 0.76 -6.38
N MET A 108 -10.58 -0.40 -6.26
CA MET A 108 -11.19 -1.07 -7.41
C MET A 108 -12.28 -0.21 -8.05
N GLU A 109 -13.09 0.47 -7.23
CA GLU A 109 -14.16 1.33 -7.72
C GLU A 109 -13.62 2.54 -8.49
N LEU A 110 -12.56 3.16 -7.98
CA LEU A 110 -11.98 4.36 -8.60
C LEU A 110 -11.05 4.03 -9.77
N TYR A 111 -10.37 2.89 -9.73
CA TYR A 111 -9.36 2.52 -10.71
C TYR A 111 -9.55 1.09 -11.22
N PRO A 112 -10.71 0.77 -11.83
CA PRO A 112 -11.02 -0.62 -12.20
C PRO A 112 -10.03 -1.22 -13.20
N ASP A 113 -9.37 -0.40 -14.01
CA ASP A 113 -8.43 -0.87 -15.02
C ASP A 113 -7.01 -1.03 -14.48
N LYS A 114 -6.80 -0.83 -13.18
CA LYS A 114 -5.47 -0.87 -12.55
C LYS A 114 -5.29 -2.06 -11.61
N ILE A 115 -6.22 -2.99 -11.62
CA ILE A 115 -6.13 -4.20 -10.76
C ILE A 115 -6.06 -5.43 -11.64
#